data_0ff66a13aa83cc94759bfafbf02812d0
#
_entry.id   0ff66a13aa83cc94759bfafbf02812d0
#
_cell.length_a   1.000
_cell.length_b   1.000
_cell.length_c   1.000
_cell.angle_alpha   90.00
_cell.angle_beta   90.00
_cell.angle_gamma   90.00
#
_symmetry.space_group_name_H-M   'P 1'
#
loop_
_entity.id
_entity.type
_entity.pdbx_description
1 polymer ?
#
loop_
_entity_poly.entity_id
_entity_poly.type
_entity_poly.pdbx_seq_one_letter_code
_entity_poly.pdbx_strand_id
1 'polypeptide(L)'
;RSQVLDEVAHGFMTRRGGVSTGPVASLNCGFGADDDRAAVAENRRIAAEAVLPGATLVGVHQVHSADVATVGDPWDETGKPKADALVTDRPGVLLGILTADCAPILLADREAGVIGAAHAGWRGAHGGVIGNTVAAKDKLGASRDRIVAAVGPCIAQESYEVGPDFSAQFTDGDARFFAPGRQGHWQFDLPRYVLHLLT
;
A
#
# COMPACT_ATOMS: atom_id res chain seq x y z
N ARG A 1 -5.05 2.98 12.95
CA ARG A 1 -6.20 3.52 12.18
C ARG A 1 -5.97 4.99 11.89
N SER A 2 -6.66 5.52 10.88
CA SER A 2 -6.62 6.94 10.48
C SER A 2 -8.02 7.56 10.65
N GLN A 3 -8.09 8.75 11.25
CA GLN A 3 -9.37 9.44 11.49
C GLN A 3 -10.09 9.81 10.19
N VAL A 4 -9.37 10.10 9.10
CA VAL A 4 -10.00 10.44 7.82
C VAL A 4 -10.74 9.27 7.17
N LEU A 5 -10.47 8.03 7.63
CA LEU A 5 -11.15 6.80 7.21
C LEU A 5 -12.08 6.24 8.29
N ASP A 6 -12.46 7.03 9.29
CA ASP A 6 -13.48 6.61 10.26
C ASP A 6 -14.73 6.15 9.50
N GLU A 7 -15.43 5.13 10.02
CA GLU A 7 -16.55 4.42 9.38
C GLU A 7 -16.17 3.42 8.27
N VAL A 8 -14.91 3.37 7.81
CA VAL A 8 -14.39 2.32 6.92
C VAL A 8 -13.51 1.38 7.74
N ALA A 9 -13.80 0.08 7.71
CA ALA A 9 -12.96 -0.91 8.37
C ALA A 9 -11.56 -0.90 7.75
N HIS A 10 -10.55 -0.48 8.50
CA HIS A 10 -9.17 -0.36 8.03
C HIS A 10 -8.14 -0.51 9.14
N GLY A 11 -6.89 -0.75 8.78
CA GLY A 11 -5.78 -0.79 9.72
C GLY A 11 -4.43 -0.78 9.02
N PHE A 12 -3.45 -0.16 9.67
CA PHE A 12 -2.03 -0.30 9.33
C PHE A 12 -1.42 -1.22 10.40
N MET A 13 -1.05 -2.43 9.98
CA MET A 13 -0.48 -3.42 10.89
C MET A 13 1.00 -3.17 11.09
N THR A 14 1.48 -3.47 12.29
CA THR A 14 2.91 -3.52 12.59
C THR A 14 3.39 -4.97 12.57
N ARG A 15 4.68 -5.19 12.79
CA ARG A 15 5.25 -6.54 12.91
C ARG A 15 4.82 -7.32 14.17
N ARG A 16 4.01 -6.74 15.06
CA ARG A 16 3.66 -7.35 16.36
C ARG A 16 2.33 -8.11 16.30
N GLY A 17 2.21 -9.14 17.14
CA GLY A 17 0.95 -9.85 17.39
C GLY A 17 0.72 -11.08 16.52
N GLY A 18 1.73 -11.57 15.81
CA GLY A 18 1.67 -12.79 15.01
C GLY A 18 2.37 -13.99 15.64
N VAL A 19 2.45 -15.07 14.85
CA VAL A 19 2.98 -16.38 15.28
C VAL A 19 4.33 -16.74 14.67
N SER A 20 4.84 -15.97 13.71
CA SER A 20 6.16 -16.21 13.12
C SER A 20 7.27 -16.01 14.16
N THR A 21 8.39 -16.73 13.99
CA THR A 21 9.53 -16.75 14.91
C THR A 21 10.83 -16.33 14.21
N GLY A 22 11.91 -16.19 14.97
CA GLY A 22 13.24 -15.89 14.43
C GLY A 22 13.33 -14.49 13.78
N PRO A 23 14.06 -14.34 12.66
CA PRO A 23 14.28 -13.04 12.02
C PRO A 23 13.03 -12.35 11.52
N VAL A 24 11.98 -13.12 11.18
CA VAL A 24 10.70 -12.63 10.65
C VAL A 24 9.60 -12.52 11.72
N ALA A 25 9.96 -12.67 13.00
CA ALA A 25 9.00 -12.53 14.09
C ALA A 25 8.37 -11.12 14.10
N SER A 26 7.09 -10.97 14.35
CA SER A 26 6.06 -11.91 14.76
C SER A 26 4.90 -11.95 13.74
N LEU A 27 4.36 -10.80 13.23
CA LEU A 27 3.24 -10.70 12.30
C LEU A 27 3.75 -10.54 10.84
N ASN A 28 4.59 -11.50 10.39
CA ASN A 28 4.97 -11.54 8.98
C ASN A 28 3.79 -12.03 8.14
N CYS A 29 3.33 -11.19 7.20
CA CYS A 29 2.23 -11.50 6.28
C CYS A 29 2.71 -11.78 4.84
N GLY A 30 4.03 -11.76 4.59
CA GLY A 30 4.63 -11.93 3.27
C GLY A 30 5.12 -13.35 3.02
N PHE A 31 4.56 -14.04 2.02
CA PHE A 31 5.01 -15.37 1.60
C PHE A 31 6.37 -15.38 0.88
N GLY A 32 6.93 -14.20 0.56
CA GLY A 32 8.24 -14.06 -0.07
C GLY A 32 9.43 -14.08 0.91
N ALA A 33 9.15 -14.03 2.21
CA ALA A 33 10.16 -14.16 3.25
C ALA A 33 10.48 -15.65 3.50
N ASP A 34 11.67 -15.92 4.08
CA ASP A 34 12.04 -17.26 4.56
C ASP A 34 11.32 -17.54 5.89
N ASP A 35 10.07 -17.99 5.78
CA ASP A 35 9.15 -18.23 6.90
C ASP A 35 8.29 -19.47 6.63
N ASP A 36 7.76 -20.07 7.68
CA ASP A 36 6.77 -21.13 7.56
C ASP A 36 5.47 -20.58 6.92
N ARG A 37 5.07 -21.21 5.83
CA ARG A 37 3.87 -20.81 5.09
C ARG A 37 2.59 -20.90 5.93
N ALA A 38 2.51 -21.84 6.86
CA ALA A 38 1.37 -21.94 7.78
C ALA A 38 1.36 -20.78 8.79
N ALA A 39 2.52 -20.37 9.29
CA ALA A 39 2.65 -19.20 10.16
C ALA A 39 2.24 -17.91 9.42
N VAL A 40 2.68 -17.74 8.16
CA VAL A 40 2.27 -16.59 7.34
C VAL A 40 0.76 -16.58 7.09
N ALA A 41 0.16 -17.74 6.78
CA ALA A 41 -1.28 -17.86 6.58
C ALA A 41 -2.05 -17.48 7.86
N GLU A 42 -1.59 -17.95 9.02
CA GLU A 42 -2.21 -17.61 10.31
C GLU A 42 -2.05 -16.11 10.63
N ASN A 43 -0.88 -15.52 10.38
CA ASN A 43 -0.67 -14.08 10.56
C ASN A 43 -1.63 -13.25 9.69
N ARG A 44 -1.85 -13.66 8.46
CA ARG A 44 -2.81 -13.00 7.55
C ARG A 44 -4.25 -13.12 8.07
N ARG A 45 -4.60 -14.30 8.61
CA ARG A 45 -5.91 -14.50 9.26
C ARG A 45 -6.07 -13.59 10.49
N ILE A 46 -5.05 -13.52 11.36
CA ILE A 46 -5.04 -12.64 12.53
C ILE A 46 -5.21 -11.17 12.12
N ALA A 47 -4.46 -10.73 11.11
CA ALA A 47 -4.52 -9.35 10.61
C ALA A 47 -5.91 -9.02 10.02
N ALA A 48 -6.48 -9.92 9.22
CA ALA A 48 -7.79 -9.75 8.62
C ALA A 48 -8.89 -9.68 9.69
N GLU A 49 -8.88 -10.63 10.62
CA GLU A 49 -9.86 -10.71 11.73
C GLU A 49 -9.82 -9.46 12.64
N ALA A 50 -8.64 -8.88 12.84
CA ALA A 50 -8.49 -7.66 13.62
C ALA A 50 -9.06 -6.40 12.93
N VAL A 51 -9.22 -6.41 11.60
CA VAL A 51 -9.75 -5.28 10.82
C VAL A 51 -11.23 -5.46 10.53
N LEU A 52 -11.61 -6.59 9.96
CA LEU A 52 -12.98 -6.90 9.55
C LEU A 52 -13.23 -8.39 9.74
N PRO A 53 -13.79 -8.81 10.89
CA PRO A 53 -14.08 -10.20 11.18
C PRO A 53 -14.92 -10.86 10.09
N GLY A 54 -14.49 -12.05 9.66
CA GLY A 54 -15.18 -12.83 8.64
C GLY A 54 -15.02 -12.34 7.19
N ALA A 55 -14.24 -11.28 6.94
CA ALA A 55 -13.99 -10.80 5.58
C ALA A 55 -13.01 -11.69 4.81
N THR A 56 -13.17 -11.72 3.49
CA THR A 56 -12.23 -12.36 2.59
C THR A 56 -11.06 -11.42 2.30
N LEU A 57 -9.86 -11.78 2.78
CA LEU A 57 -8.63 -11.02 2.50
C LEU A 57 -8.13 -11.30 1.09
N VAL A 58 -8.04 -10.25 0.28
CA VAL A 58 -7.52 -10.30 -1.09
C VAL A 58 -6.29 -9.42 -1.23
N GLY A 59 -5.24 -9.95 -1.83
CA GLY A 59 -4.01 -9.23 -2.14
C GLY A 59 -3.56 -9.45 -3.58
N VAL A 60 -2.48 -8.80 -4.00
CA VAL A 60 -1.86 -8.93 -5.32
C VAL A 60 -0.42 -9.42 -5.21
N HIS A 61 0.15 -9.86 -6.33
CA HIS A 61 1.59 -10.06 -6.45
C HIS A 61 2.25 -8.72 -6.78
N GLN A 62 2.76 -8.04 -5.74
CA GLN A 62 3.36 -6.70 -5.83
C GLN A 62 4.70 -6.76 -6.57
N VAL A 63 4.87 -5.92 -7.58
CA VAL A 63 6.03 -5.86 -8.47
C VAL A 63 6.58 -4.43 -8.64
N HIS A 64 6.14 -3.49 -7.82
CA HIS A 64 6.45 -2.06 -7.87
C HIS A 64 6.01 -1.40 -9.18
N SER A 65 4.88 -1.85 -9.73
CA SER A 65 4.25 -1.29 -10.93
C SER A 65 3.25 -0.18 -10.60
N ALA A 66 2.63 0.37 -11.65
CA ALA A 66 1.49 1.27 -11.54
C ALA A 66 0.14 0.56 -11.81
N ASP A 67 0.15 -0.77 -11.90
CA ASP A 67 -1.02 -1.56 -12.24
C ASP A 67 -1.98 -1.69 -11.06
N VAL A 68 -3.27 -1.70 -11.37
CA VAL A 68 -4.37 -1.79 -10.40
C VAL A 68 -5.28 -2.96 -10.76
N ALA A 69 -5.54 -3.82 -9.81
CA ALA A 69 -6.48 -4.93 -9.94
C ALA A 69 -7.86 -4.53 -9.39
N THR A 70 -8.91 -4.72 -10.18
CA THR A 70 -10.29 -4.58 -9.71
C THR A 70 -10.79 -5.92 -9.19
N VAL A 71 -11.19 -5.98 -7.92
CA VAL A 71 -11.67 -7.19 -7.26
C VAL A 71 -13.19 -7.24 -7.38
N GLY A 72 -13.70 -8.05 -8.31
CA GLY A 72 -15.10 -8.46 -8.38
C GLY A 72 -15.32 -9.74 -7.58
N ASP A 73 -14.79 -10.85 -8.09
CA ASP A 73 -14.75 -12.11 -7.38
C ASP A 73 -13.38 -12.27 -6.69
N PRO A 74 -13.34 -12.54 -5.37
CA PRO A 74 -12.09 -12.76 -4.65
C PRO A 74 -11.29 -13.94 -5.22
N TRP A 75 -9.99 -13.76 -5.34
CA TRP A 75 -9.03 -14.80 -5.69
C TRP A 75 -8.20 -15.22 -4.49
N ASP A 76 -7.67 -16.42 -4.55
CA ASP A 76 -6.75 -16.97 -3.57
C ASP A 76 -5.27 -16.58 -3.85
N GLU A 77 -4.34 -17.14 -3.07
CA GLU A 77 -2.91 -16.87 -3.19
C GLU A 77 -2.32 -17.28 -4.55
N THR A 78 -2.92 -18.29 -5.21
CA THR A 78 -2.43 -18.83 -6.49
C THR A 78 -2.94 -18.03 -7.70
N GLY A 79 -4.10 -17.40 -7.57
CA GLY A 79 -4.75 -16.59 -8.60
C GLY A 79 -4.37 -15.11 -8.60
N LYS A 80 -3.43 -14.68 -7.76
CA LYS A 80 -3.04 -13.27 -7.63
C LYS A 80 -2.51 -12.67 -8.93
N PRO A 81 -3.13 -11.59 -9.45
CA PRO A 81 -2.55 -10.83 -10.54
C PRO A 81 -1.30 -10.07 -10.09
N LYS A 82 -0.41 -9.77 -11.04
CA LYS A 82 0.68 -8.81 -10.84
C LYS A 82 0.09 -7.41 -10.86
N ALA A 83 0.18 -6.70 -9.75
CA ALA A 83 -0.28 -5.32 -9.60
C ALA A 83 0.27 -4.76 -8.28
N ASP A 84 0.15 -3.47 -8.08
CA ASP A 84 0.56 -2.81 -6.82
C ASP A 84 -0.59 -2.04 -6.16
N ALA A 85 -1.78 -2.13 -6.72
CA ALA A 85 -2.99 -1.61 -6.09
C ALA A 85 -4.20 -2.50 -6.36
N LEU A 86 -5.21 -2.38 -5.49
CA LEU A 86 -6.49 -3.05 -5.61
C LEU A 86 -7.62 -2.05 -5.36
N VAL A 87 -8.75 -2.26 -6.03
CA VAL A 87 -10.00 -1.53 -5.79
C VAL A 87 -11.17 -2.51 -5.77
N THR A 88 -12.21 -2.20 -5.02
CA THR A 88 -13.45 -3.00 -5.00
C THR A 88 -14.64 -2.17 -4.53
N ASP A 89 -15.82 -2.55 -4.98
CA ASP A 89 -17.15 -2.14 -4.48
C ASP A 89 -17.87 -3.27 -3.74
N ARG A 90 -17.19 -4.41 -3.51
CA ARG A 90 -17.82 -5.61 -2.94
C ARG A 90 -17.79 -5.61 -1.42
N PRO A 91 -18.96 -5.64 -0.73
CA PRO A 91 -19.01 -5.84 0.71
C PRO A 91 -18.37 -7.19 1.12
N GLY A 92 -17.74 -7.21 2.30
CA GLY A 92 -17.10 -8.41 2.83
C GLY A 92 -15.72 -8.71 2.24
N VAL A 93 -15.22 -7.92 1.29
CA VAL A 93 -13.85 -8.00 0.77
C VAL A 93 -12.94 -7.07 1.56
N LEU A 94 -11.83 -7.58 2.06
CA LEU A 94 -10.76 -6.83 2.70
C LEU A 94 -9.54 -6.79 1.77
N LEU A 95 -9.16 -5.59 1.33
CA LEU A 95 -7.98 -5.39 0.47
C LEU A 95 -6.70 -5.36 1.30
N GLY A 96 -5.70 -6.14 0.93
CA GLY A 96 -4.42 -6.23 1.64
C GLY A 96 -3.21 -5.84 0.77
N ILE A 97 -2.42 -4.89 1.28
CA ILE A 97 -1.12 -4.48 0.71
C ILE A 97 -0.03 -4.76 1.74
N LEU A 98 1.08 -5.30 1.29
CA LEU A 98 2.26 -5.57 2.11
C LEU A 98 3.31 -4.49 1.88
N THR A 99 3.83 -3.94 2.97
CA THR A 99 4.93 -2.97 2.91
C THR A 99 5.98 -3.28 3.98
N ALA A 100 7.22 -2.93 3.70
CA ALA A 100 8.28 -2.79 4.70
C ALA A 100 8.62 -1.29 4.82
N ASP A 101 9.16 -0.71 3.76
CA ASP A 101 9.59 0.70 3.69
C ASP A 101 8.71 1.54 2.76
N CYS A 102 8.09 0.92 1.76
CA CYS A 102 7.20 1.60 0.81
C CYS A 102 5.94 2.14 1.48
N ALA A 103 5.36 3.20 0.93
CA ALA A 103 4.16 3.83 1.48
C ALA A 103 2.89 3.03 1.16
N PRO A 104 2.14 2.54 2.17
CA PRO A 104 0.80 2.01 1.96
C PRO A 104 -0.20 3.16 1.91
N ILE A 105 -1.11 3.12 0.94
CA ILE A 105 -2.16 4.12 0.77
C ILE A 105 -3.50 3.40 0.80
N LEU A 106 -4.40 3.86 1.65
CA LEU A 106 -5.79 3.43 1.70
C LEU A 106 -6.69 4.56 1.20
N LEU A 107 -7.63 4.24 0.31
CA LEU A 107 -8.53 5.20 -0.30
C LEU A 107 -9.98 4.72 -0.16
N ALA A 108 -10.89 5.63 0.18
CA ALA A 108 -12.31 5.30 0.27
C ALA A 108 -13.18 6.42 -0.30
N ASP A 109 -14.23 6.05 -1.04
CA ASP A 109 -15.43 6.84 -1.25
C ASP A 109 -16.56 6.12 -0.52
N ARG A 110 -16.97 6.66 0.62
CA ARG A 110 -17.98 6.04 1.50
C ARG A 110 -19.37 6.06 0.90
N GLU A 111 -19.68 7.09 0.16
CA GLU A 111 -21.00 7.26 -0.47
C GLU A 111 -21.19 6.24 -1.60
N ALA A 112 -20.15 6.03 -2.41
CA ALA A 112 -20.16 5.01 -3.46
C ALA A 112 -19.93 3.59 -2.95
N GLY A 113 -19.46 3.42 -1.69
CA GLY A 113 -19.07 2.12 -1.15
C GLY A 113 -17.81 1.53 -1.80
N VAL A 114 -16.97 2.37 -2.41
CA VAL A 114 -15.77 1.93 -3.15
C VAL A 114 -14.52 2.17 -2.31
N ILE A 115 -13.73 1.11 -2.12
CA ILE A 115 -12.45 1.18 -1.41
C ILE A 115 -11.27 0.87 -2.32
N GLY A 116 -10.07 1.30 -1.93
CA GLY A 116 -8.83 0.99 -2.62
C GLY A 116 -7.66 0.89 -1.65
N ALA A 117 -6.67 0.08 -2.02
CA ALA A 117 -5.41 -0.04 -1.32
C ALA A 117 -4.26 -0.05 -2.34
N ALA A 118 -3.24 0.78 -2.13
CA ALA A 118 -2.10 0.90 -3.05
C ALA A 118 -0.77 0.79 -2.32
N HIS A 119 0.17 0.05 -2.93
CA HIS A 119 1.57 -0.06 -2.54
C HIS A 119 2.37 0.97 -3.34
N ALA A 120 2.71 2.08 -2.71
CA ALA A 120 3.46 3.16 -3.33
C ALA A 120 4.94 3.13 -2.90
N GLY A 121 5.72 2.20 -3.43
CA GLY A 121 7.16 2.37 -3.52
C GLY A 121 7.47 3.50 -4.52
N TRP A 122 8.69 4.05 -4.51
CA TRP A 122 9.04 5.18 -5.36
C TRP A 122 8.73 4.94 -6.86
N ARG A 123 8.99 3.70 -7.36
CA ARG A 123 8.72 3.35 -8.77
C ARG A 123 7.24 3.37 -9.09
N GLY A 124 6.42 2.75 -8.24
CA GLY A 124 4.97 2.75 -8.40
C GLY A 124 4.38 4.15 -8.27
N ALA A 125 4.83 4.93 -7.28
CA ALA A 125 4.41 6.31 -7.07
C ALA A 125 4.75 7.19 -8.29
N HIS A 126 6.01 7.18 -8.73
CA HIS A 126 6.47 7.90 -9.91
C HIS A 126 5.80 7.42 -11.20
N GLY A 127 5.54 6.10 -11.32
CA GLY A 127 4.84 5.49 -12.44
C GLY A 127 3.32 5.72 -12.46
N GLY A 128 2.74 6.34 -11.42
CA GLY A 128 1.34 6.76 -11.39
C GLY A 128 0.37 5.78 -10.71
N VAL A 129 0.82 4.88 -9.84
CA VAL A 129 -0.06 3.93 -9.14
C VAL A 129 -1.22 4.62 -8.40
N ILE A 130 -0.99 5.81 -7.85
CA ILE A 130 -1.99 6.59 -7.12
C ILE A 130 -3.10 7.05 -8.08
N GLY A 131 -2.72 7.73 -9.16
CA GLY A 131 -3.67 8.20 -10.18
C GLY A 131 -4.46 7.06 -10.82
N ASN A 132 -3.77 5.94 -11.12
CA ASN A 132 -4.41 4.74 -11.67
C ASN A 132 -5.40 4.11 -10.68
N THR A 133 -5.08 4.14 -9.36
CA THR A 133 -6.00 3.65 -8.32
C THR A 133 -7.25 4.51 -8.25
N VAL A 134 -7.11 5.84 -8.29
CA VAL A 134 -8.26 6.77 -8.36
C VAL A 134 -9.09 6.51 -9.61
N ALA A 135 -8.45 6.42 -10.79
CA ALA A 135 -9.15 6.14 -12.04
C ALA A 135 -9.88 4.78 -12.06
N ALA A 136 -9.31 3.77 -11.40
CA ALA A 136 -9.98 2.47 -11.23
C ALA A 136 -11.19 2.56 -10.31
N LYS A 137 -11.13 3.38 -9.24
CA LYS A 137 -12.28 3.66 -8.35
C LYS A 137 -13.38 4.44 -9.06
N ASP A 138 -13.02 5.41 -9.93
CA ASP A 138 -13.99 6.16 -10.74
C ASP A 138 -14.83 5.22 -11.61
N LYS A 139 -14.22 4.17 -12.19
CA LYS A 139 -14.91 3.14 -12.98
C LYS A 139 -15.90 2.29 -12.18
N LEU A 140 -15.75 2.24 -10.85
CA LEU A 140 -16.67 1.59 -9.91
C LEU A 140 -17.70 2.57 -9.33
N GLY A 141 -17.77 3.82 -9.83
CA GLY A 141 -18.74 4.81 -9.40
C GLY A 141 -18.29 5.74 -8.28
N ALA A 142 -17.02 5.68 -7.86
CA ALA A 142 -16.47 6.66 -6.93
C ALA A 142 -16.35 8.04 -7.59
N SER A 143 -16.34 9.10 -6.78
CA SER A 143 -16.06 10.46 -7.23
C SER A 143 -14.80 10.99 -6.56
N ARG A 144 -13.91 11.62 -7.35
CA ARG A 144 -12.65 12.19 -6.85
C ARG A 144 -12.86 13.15 -5.69
N ASP A 145 -13.90 13.97 -5.76
CA ASP A 145 -14.22 14.96 -4.73
C ASP A 145 -14.65 14.33 -3.38
N ARG A 146 -15.05 13.06 -3.39
CA ARG A 146 -15.46 12.31 -2.20
C ARG A 146 -14.41 11.30 -1.72
N ILE A 147 -13.38 11.03 -2.54
CA ILE A 147 -12.34 10.10 -2.15
C ILE A 147 -11.51 10.73 -1.03
N VAL A 148 -11.46 10.04 0.09
CA VAL A 148 -10.52 10.32 1.17
C VAL A 148 -9.38 9.30 1.13
N ALA A 149 -8.17 9.76 1.44
CA ALA A 149 -6.98 8.92 1.43
C ALA A 149 -6.20 9.02 2.75
N ALA A 150 -5.60 7.91 3.17
CA ALA A 150 -4.67 7.85 4.28
C ALA A 150 -3.39 7.15 3.85
N VAL A 151 -2.25 7.80 4.12
CA VAL A 151 -0.91 7.22 3.96
C VAL A 151 -0.50 6.61 5.30
N GLY A 152 -0.12 5.34 5.28
CA GLY A 152 0.36 4.64 6.47
C GLY A 152 1.86 4.80 6.70
N PRO A 153 2.40 4.20 7.77
CA PRO A 153 3.82 4.24 8.07
C PRO A 153 4.68 3.73 6.90
N CYS A 154 5.73 4.47 6.58
CA CYS A 154 6.71 4.14 5.56
C CYS A 154 8.08 4.69 5.96
N ILE A 155 9.10 4.48 5.12
CA ILE A 155 10.44 4.97 5.37
C ILE A 155 10.46 6.49 5.49
N ALA A 156 11.10 7.03 6.53
CA ALA A 156 11.28 8.46 6.72
C ALA A 156 12.42 8.99 5.84
N GLN A 157 12.37 10.30 5.53
CA GLN A 157 13.35 10.95 4.64
C GLN A 157 14.79 10.70 5.09
N GLU A 158 15.07 10.87 6.36
CA GLU A 158 16.42 10.71 6.94
C GLU A 158 16.98 9.28 6.83
N SER A 159 16.13 8.31 6.58
CA SER A 159 16.50 6.90 6.41
C SER A 159 16.56 6.45 4.95
N TYR A 160 16.12 7.31 4.00
CA TYR A 160 16.01 6.93 2.60
C TYR A 160 17.10 7.57 1.74
N GLU A 161 18.34 7.12 1.91
CA GLU A 161 19.45 7.57 1.09
C GLU A 161 19.37 6.99 -0.33
N VAL A 162 19.56 7.87 -1.33
CA VAL A 162 19.50 7.56 -2.76
C VAL A 162 20.68 8.15 -3.51
N GLY A 163 21.12 7.47 -4.56
CA GLY A 163 22.22 7.90 -5.42
C GLY A 163 21.79 8.75 -6.63
N PRO A 164 22.77 9.16 -7.47
CA PRO A 164 22.52 10.04 -8.62
C PRO A 164 21.60 9.42 -9.66
N ASP A 165 21.70 8.11 -9.94
CA ASP A 165 20.84 7.43 -10.92
C ASP A 165 19.37 7.42 -10.49
N PHE A 166 19.12 7.49 -9.20
CA PHE A 166 17.76 7.60 -8.66
C PHE A 166 17.21 9.01 -8.90
N SER A 167 17.96 10.05 -8.48
CA SER A 167 17.49 11.43 -8.59
C SER A 167 17.33 11.88 -10.05
N ALA A 168 18.13 11.34 -10.97
CA ALA A 168 18.04 11.62 -12.41
C ALA A 168 16.72 11.17 -13.06
N GLN A 169 15.91 10.37 -12.39
CA GLN A 169 14.59 9.95 -12.89
C GLN A 169 13.48 10.94 -12.58
N PHE A 170 13.76 11.93 -11.74
CA PHE A 170 12.82 12.96 -11.31
C PHE A 170 13.04 14.28 -12.04
N THR A 171 12.02 15.12 -12.07
CA THR A 171 12.09 16.45 -12.71
C THR A 171 12.63 17.50 -11.74
N ASP A 172 13.02 18.68 -12.27
CA ASP A 172 13.43 19.82 -11.43
C ASP A 172 12.31 20.24 -10.45
N GLY A 173 11.05 20.05 -10.82
CA GLY A 173 9.90 20.32 -9.95
C GLY A 173 9.85 19.41 -8.72
N ASP A 174 10.49 18.25 -8.77
CA ASP A 174 10.55 17.26 -7.70
C ASP A 174 11.75 17.48 -6.76
N ALA A 175 12.67 18.41 -7.07
CA ALA A 175 13.86 18.69 -6.27
C ALA A 175 13.55 18.96 -4.79
N ARG A 176 12.36 19.49 -4.50
CA ARG A 176 11.85 19.76 -3.14
C ARG A 176 11.66 18.52 -2.27
N PHE A 177 11.68 17.32 -2.85
CA PHE A 177 11.58 16.04 -2.13
C PHE A 177 12.94 15.42 -1.82
N PHE A 178 14.03 16.11 -2.18
CA PHE A 178 15.40 15.65 -1.96
C PHE A 178 16.12 16.60 -1.00
N ALA A 179 16.62 16.08 0.11
CA ALA A 179 17.53 16.79 1.00
C ALA A 179 18.97 16.33 0.75
N PRO A 180 19.99 17.17 1.00
CA PRO A 180 21.39 16.78 0.91
C PRO A 180 21.69 15.57 1.81
N GLY A 181 22.34 14.55 1.25
CA GLY A 181 22.89 13.39 1.95
C GLY A 181 24.43 13.44 2.03
N ARG A 182 25.06 12.28 2.09
CA ARG A 182 26.53 12.20 1.93
C ARG A 182 26.94 12.65 0.52
N GLN A 183 28.20 12.89 0.29
CA GLN A 183 28.72 13.37 -1.00
C GLN A 183 28.18 12.53 -2.18
N GLY A 184 27.48 13.16 -3.12
CA GLY A 184 26.88 12.54 -4.30
C GLY A 184 25.60 11.75 -4.03
N HIS A 185 24.99 11.89 -2.84
CA HIS A 185 23.73 11.22 -2.47
C HIS A 185 22.73 12.23 -1.90
N TRP A 186 21.47 11.82 -1.87
CA TRP A 186 20.37 12.60 -1.31
C TRP A 186 19.53 11.74 -0.37
N GLN A 187 18.73 12.41 0.46
CA GLN A 187 17.67 11.79 1.26
C GLN A 187 16.34 12.07 0.59
N PHE A 188 15.65 11.04 0.11
CA PHE A 188 14.37 11.19 -0.60
C PHE A 188 13.18 11.13 0.35
N ASP A 189 12.29 12.13 0.27
CA ASP A 189 11.07 12.23 1.06
C ASP A 189 9.91 11.50 0.36
N LEU A 190 9.87 10.19 0.48
CA LEU A 190 8.78 9.37 -0.07
C LEU A 190 7.41 9.74 0.52
N PRO A 191 7.25 9.94 1.85
CA PRO A 191 5.98 10.36 2.41
C PRO A 191 5.45 11.65 1.79
N ARG A 192 6.28 12.68 1.71
CA ARG A 192 5.89 13.97 1.15
C ARG A 192 5.62 13.91 -0.35
N TYR A 193 6.39 13.11 -1.09
CA TYR A 193 6.16 12.86 -2.51
C TYR A 193 4.81 12.20 -2.75
N VAL A 194 4.48 11.15 -2.00
CA VAL A 194 3.18 10.46 -2.07
C VAL A 194 2.02 11.38 -1.71
N LEU A 195 2.17 12.19 -0.64
CA LEU A 195 1.15 13.19 -0.28
C LEU A 195 0.92 14.21 -1.39
N HIS A 196 2.00 14.67 -2.06
CA HIS A 196 1.88 15.58 -3.20
C HIS A 196 1.12 14.97 -4.38
N LEU A 197 1.30 13.67 -4.64
CA LEU A 197 0.59 12.98 -5.72
C LEU A 197 -0.91 12.72 -5.40
N LEU A 198 -1.32 12.90 -4.14
CA LEU A 198 -2.70 12.76 -3.67
C LEU A 198 -3.48 14.10 -3.71
N THR A 199 -2.80 15.22 -3.92
CA THR A 199 -3.38 16.58 -3.96
C THR A 199 -3.45 17.13 -5.38
#